data_276ccc90157d0e97313a07ef502120a2
#
_entry.id   276ccc90157d0e97313a07ef502120a2
#
_cell.length_a   1.000
_cell.length_b   1.000
_cell.length_c   1.000
_cell.angle_alpha   90.00
_cell.angle_beta   90.00
_cell.angle_gamma   90.00
#
_symmetry.space_group_name_H-M   'P 1'
#
loop_
_entity.id
_entity.type
_entity.pdbx_description
1 polymer ?
#
loop_
_entity_poly.entity_id
_entity_poly.type
_entity_poly.pdbx_seq_one_letter_code
_entity_poly.pdbx_strand_id
1 'polypeptide(L)'
;WLFIGILLVFVILIKAYAADELRVEDGYSTGIYPGLVTLLRLVFGWIPFSIGDLLYGLFGIWMLWKLIKGIKMLYKKQATWKGLASRCFKILILFLLIYIVFNSFWGINYNRKGIAYQLELKMDKYTPEELKNINAVLIEKVNSTKQYLVNNKTAPLSTKELFIKVQQSYAAVNSSYPFLNYQHQSLKPSLWGWLGNYVGFLGYYNPF
;
A
#
# COMPACT_ATOMS: atom_id res chain seq x y z
N TRP A 1 -21.47 -21.27 -10.64
CA TRP A 1 -20.62 -21.04 -11.82
C TRP A 1 -20.81 -19.64 -12.42
N LEU A 2 -22.05 -19.17 -12.59
CA LEU A 2 -22.35 -17.85 -13.14
C LEU A 2 -21.64 -16.73 -12.36
N PHE A 3 -21.68 -16.77 -11.02
CA PHE A 3 -21.04 -15.76 -10.19
C PHE A 3 -19.51 -15.70 -10.37
N ILE A 4 -18.84 -16.86 -10.47
CA ILE A 4 -17.40 -16.90 -10.76
C ILE A 4 -17.12 -16.34 -12.16
N GLY A 5 -17.96 -16.68 -13.15
CA GLY A 5 -17.85 -16.12 -14.50
C GLY A 5 -17.92 -14.59 -14.50
N ILE A 6 -18.86 -14.01 -13.76
CA ILE A 6 -18.98 -12.55 -13.61
C ILE A 6 -17.71 -11.96 -12.97
N LEU A 7 -17.20 -12.56 -11.89
CA LEU A 7 -15.97 -12.07 -11.25
C LEU A 7 -14.75 -12.14 -12.19
N LEU A 8 -14.63 -13.19 -12.97
CA LEU A 8 -13.56 -13.33 -13.97
C LEU A 8 -13.65 -12.25 -15.05
N VAL A 9 -14.87 -11.92 -15.52
CA VAL A 9 -15.07 -10.81 -16.46
C VAL A 9 -14.61 -9.50 -15.84
N PHE A 10 -14.93 -9.20 -14.57
CA PHE A 10 -14.43 -8.01 -13.88
C PHE A 10 -12.89 -7.99 -13.79
N VAL A 11 -12.25 -9.11 -13.48
CA VAL A 11 -10.79 -9.21 -13.45
C VAL A 11 -10.19 -8.93 -14.83
N ILE A 12 -10.78 -9.46 -15.90
CA ILE A 12 -10.34 -9.21 -17.28
C ILE A 12 -10.50 -7.73 -17.64
N LEU A 13 -11.62 -7.11 -17.30
CA LEU A 13 -11.86 -5.69 -17.55
C LEU A 13 -10.86 -4.81 -16.80
N ILE A 14 -10.59 -5.10 -15.52
CA ILE A 14 -9.56 -4.39 -14.74
C ILE A 14 -8.19 -4.52 -15.40
N LYS A 15 -7.79 -5.73 -15.82
CA LYS A 15 -6.51 -5.95 -16.49
C LYS A 15 -6.42 -5.24 -17.84
N ALA A 16 -7.47 -5.29 -18.63
CA ALA A 16 -7.54 -4.60 -19.92
C ALA A 16 -7.48 -3.06 -19.76
N TYR A 17 -8.12 -2.53 -18.70
CA TYR A 17 -8.01 -1.11 -18.37
C TYR A 17 -6.59 -0.74 -17.94
N ALA A 18 -6.00 -1.54 -17.05
CA ALA A 18 -4.68 -1.30 -16.46
C ALA A 18 -3.50 -1.55 -17.42
N ALA A 19 -3.75 -2.11 -18.61
CA ALA A 19 -2.72 -2.35 -19.62
C ALA A 19 -2.24 -1.07 -20.33
N ASP A 20 -2.98 0.03 -20.23
CA ASP A 20 -2.64 1.32 -20.83
C ASP A 20 -2.27 2.31 -19.71
N GLU A 21 -0.98 2.62 -19.61
CA GLU A 21 -0.43 3.51 -18.57
C GLU A 21 -1.00 4.93 -18.64
N LEU A 22 -1.28 5.46 -19.85
CA LEU A 22 -1.88 6.80 -20.03
C LEU A 22 -3.32 6.81 -19.53
N ARG A 23 -4.10 5.79 -19.89
CA ARG A 23 -5.48 5.66 -19.42
C ARG A 23 -5.54 5.53 -17.88
N VAL A 24 -4.58 4.81 -17.29
CA VAL A 24 -4.48 4.71 -15.83
C VAL A 24 -4.11 6.07 -15.23
N GLU A 25 -3.13 6.77 -15.81
CA GLU A 25 -2.71 8.08 -15.31
C GLU A 25 -3.86 9.09 -15.32
N ASP A 26 -4.47 9.30 -16.48
CA ASP A 26 -5.46 10.37 -16.68
C ASP A 26 -6.85 9.98 -16.16
N GLY A 27 -7.28 8.73 -16.37
CA GLY A 27 -8.63 8.29 -16.02
C GLY A 27 -8.79 7.85 -14.57
N TYR A 28 -7.83 7.12 -14.05
CA TYR A 28 -7.91 6.58 -12.69
C TYR A 28 -7.10 7.39 -11.69
N SER A 29 -5.78 7.51 -11.88
CA SER A 29 -4.86 8.01 -10.84
C SER A 29 -5.01 9.51 -10.58
N THR A 30 -5.24 10.31 -11.60
CA THR A 30 -5.52 11.76 -11.48
C THR A 30 -6.99 12.10 -11.60
N GLY A 31 -7.82 11.22 -12.16
CA GLY A 31 -9.26 11.40 -12.33
C GLY A 31 -10.08 10.89 -11.15
N ILE A 32 -10.33 9.58 -11.07
CA ILE A 32 -11.25 8.96 -10.10
C ILE A 32 -10.63 8.85 -8.71
N TYR A 33 -9.37 8.42 -8.64
CA TYR A 33 -8.70 8.06 -7.39
C TYR A 33 -8.61 9.19 -6.35
N PRO A 34 -8.34 10.46 -6.70
CA PRO A 34 -8.33 11.56 -5.74
C PRO A 34 -9.66 11.74 -5.01
N GLY A 35 -10.78 11.63 -5.73
CA GLY A 35 -12.13 11.71 -5.15
C GLY A 35 -12.40 10.53 -4.21
N LEU A 36 -12.03 9.31 -4.62
CA LEU A 36 -12.16 8.10 -3.80
C LEU A 36 -11.37 8.23 -2.49
N VAL A 37 -10.10 8.64 -2.56
CA VAL A 37 -9.25 8.83 -1.36
C VAL A 37 -9.79 9.91 -0.45
N THR A 38 -10.29 11.02 -1.01
CA THR A 38 -10.91 12.10 -0.24
C THR A 38 -12.13 11.57 0.52
N LEU A 39 -12.99 10.80 -0.13
CA LEU A 39 -14.14 10.17 0.51
C LEU A 39 -13.72 9.24 1.66
N LEU A 40 -12.74 8.37 1.42
CA LEU A 40 -12.20 7.45 2.45
C LEU A 40 -11.61 8.22 3.64
N ARG A 41 -10.90 9.32 3.40
CA ARG A 41 -10.35 10.18 4.45
C ARG A 41 -11.44 10.90 5.24
N LEU A 42 -12.49 11.36 4.60
CA LEU A 42 -13.63 11.97 5.30
C LEU A 42 -14.34 10.96 6.21
N VAL A 43 -14.52 9.72 5.72
CA VAL A 43 -15.21 8.66 6.49
C VAL A 43 -14.33 8.11 7.61
N PHE A 44 -13.04 7.86 7.36
CA PHE A 44 -12.16 7.17 8.31
C PHE A 44 -11.08 8.07 8.91
N GLY A 45 -10.88 9.29 8.41
CA GLY A 45 -9.78 10.18 8.81
C GLY A 45 -9.79 10.59 10.28
N TRP A 46 -10.97 10.70 10.89
CA TRP A 46 -11.16 11.06 12.30
C TRP A 46 -10.79 9.94 13.28
N ILE A 47 -10.69 8.69 12.81
CA ILE A 47 -10.32 7.53 13.63
C ILE A 47 -8.82 7.60 13.93
N PRO A 48 -8.36 7.49 15.19
CA PRO A 48 -6.94 7.71 15.55
C PRO A 48 -5.99 6.54 15.21
N PHE A 49 -6.50 5.44 14.69
CA PHE A 49 -5.72 4.25 14.31
C PHE A 49 -6.05 3.79 12.89
N SER A 50 -5.17 2.96 12.32
CA SER A 50 -5.35 2.40 10.98
C SER A 50 -6.47 1.35 10.96
N ILE A 51 -7.55 1.65 10.23
CA ILE A 51 -8.64 0.68 9.97
C ILE A 51 -8.14 -0.50 9.15
N GLY A 52 -7.24 -0.25 8.19
CA GLY A 52 -6.63 -1.32 7.40
C GLY A 52 -5.88 -2.31 8.27
N ASP A 53 -5.10 -1.84 9.26
CA ASP A 53 -4.38 -2.71 10.19
C ASP A 53 -5.34 -3.57 11.02
N LEU A 54 -6.47 -3.00 11.45
CA LEU A 54 -7.51 -3.75 12.15
C LEU A 54 -8.11 -4.84 11.25
N LEU A 55 -8.45 -4.49 10.01
CA LEU A 55 -8.98 -5.45 9.04
C LEU A 55 -7.98 -6.57 8.73
N TYR A 56 -6.69 -6.26 8.57
CA TYR A 56 -5.65 -7.29 8.39
C TYR A 56 -5.55 -8.21 9.60
N GLY A 57 -5.60 -7.66 10.82
CA GLY A 57 -5.60 -8.46 12.04
C GLY A 57 -6.81 -9.39 12.13
N LEU A 58 -8.02 -8.88 11.91
CA LEU A 58 -9.25 -9.67 11.90
C LEU A 58 -9.24 -10.74 10.80
N PHE A 59 -8.77 -10.40 9.61
CA PHE A 59 -8.62 -11.36 8.52
C PHE A 59 -7.62 -12.47 8.86
N GLY A 60 -6.49 -12.12 9.47
CA GLY A 60 -5.50 -13.09 9.94
C GLY A 60 -6.06 -14.06 10.98
N ILE A 61 -6.78 -13.55 11.99
CA ILE A 61 -7.45 -14.37 13.01
C ILE A 61 -8.49 -15.30 12.37
N TRP A 62 -9.31 -14.76 11.46
CA TRP A 62 -10.30 -15.56 10.74
C TRP A 62 -9.64 -16.65 9.89
N MET A 63 -8.54 -16.34 9.22
CA MET A 63 -7.80 -17.30 8.40
C MET A 63 -7.18 -18.42 9.26
N LEU A 64 -6.56 -18.08 10.40
CA LEU A 64 -6.04 -19.06 11.37
C LEU A 64 -7.16 -19.98 11.89
N TRP A 65 -8.30 -19.41 12.25
CA TRP A 65 -9.45 -20.20 12.70
C TRP A 65 -9.95 -21.17 11.62
N LYS A 66 -10.02 -20.72 10.35
CA LYS A 66 -10.38 -21.58 9.20
C LYS A 66 -9.35 -22.68 8.98
N LEU A 67 -8.06 -22.35 9.10
CA LEU A 67 -6.96 -23.32 8.98
C LEU A 67 -7.05 -24.41 10.06
N ILE A 68 -7.21 -24.01 11.33
CA ILE A 68 -7.36 -24.95 12.45
C ILE A 68 -8.57 -25.87 12.23
N LYS A 69 -9.72 -25.32 11.79
CA LYS A 69 -10.90 -26.13 11.44
C LYS A 69 -10.63 -27.10 10.29
N GLY A 70 -9.89 -26.66 9.29
CA GLY A 70 -9.48 -27.49 8.16
C GLY A 70 -8.63 -28.67 8.60
N ILE A 71 -7.60 -28.42 9.40
CA ILE A 71 -6.70 -29.45 9.96
C ILE A 71 -7.49 -30.44 10.81
N LYS A 72 -8.35 -29.97 11.74
CA LYS A 72 -9.20 -30.84 12.58
C LYS A 72 -10.11 -31.74 11.73
N MET A 73 -10.65 -31.24 10.63
CA MET A 73 -11.50 -32.02 9.73
C MET A 73 -10.71 -33.10 9.00
N LEU A 74 -9.49 -32.80 8.55
CA LEU A 74 -8.59 -33.77 7.92
C LEU A 74 -8.19 -34.86 8.92
N TYR A 75 -7.81 -34.47 10.13
CA TYR A 75 -7.44 -35.41 11.21
C TYR A 75 -8.58 -36.35 11.55
N LYS A 76 -9.82 -35.85 11.61
CA LYS A 76 -11.03 -36.65 11.87
C LYS A 76 -11.49 -37.48 10.66
N LYS A 77 -10.76 -37.48 9.53
CA LYS A 77 -11.13 -38.17 8.28
C LYS A 77 -12.53 -37.82 7.78
N GLN A 78 -13.02 -36.61 8.10
CA GLN A 78 -14.36 -36.12 7.69
C GLN A 78 -14.29 -35.34 6.36
N ALA A 79 -13.15 -35.33 5.69
CA ALA A 79 -12.98 -34.67 4.39
C ALA A 79 -13.61 -35.51 3.29
N THR A 80 -14.55 -34.93 2.57
CA THR A 80 -15.14 -35.50 1.35
C THR A 80 -14.67 -34.70 0.14
N TRP A 81 -14.52 -35.35 -1.03
CA TRP A 81 -14.14 -34.69 -2.27
C TRP A 81 -15.06 -33.52 -2.64
N LYS A 82 -16.39 -33.70 -2.46
CA LYS A 82 -17.37 -32.63 -2.68
C LYS A 82 -17.18 -31.46 -1.72
N GLY A 83 -16.89 -31.77 -0.44
CA GLY A 83 -16.59 -30.75 0.57
C GLY A 83 -15.31 -29.99 0.31
N LEU A 84 -14.26 -30.67 -0.17
CA LEU A 84 -12.99 -30.05 -0.55
C LEU A 84 -13.16 -29.14 -1.75
N ALA A 85 -13.79 -29.62 -2.83
CA ALA A 85 -14.10 -28.83 -4.03
C ALA A 85 -14.88 -27.56 -3.66
N SER A 86 -15.94 -27.68 -2.85
CA SER A 86 -16.73 -26.52 -2.39
C SER A 86 -15.88 -25.48 -1.64
N ARG A 87 -14.90 -25.92 -0.86
CA ARG A 87 -13.97 -25.00 -0.15
C ARG A 87 -13.03 -24.32 -1.12
N CYS A 88 -12.45 -25.06 -2.08
CA CYS A 88 -11.61 -24.49 -3.12
C CYS A 88 -12.35 -23.40 -3.91
N PHE A 89 -13.60 -23.64 -4.27
CA PHE A 89 -14.44 -22.62 -4.94
C PHE A 89 -14.67 -21.38 -4.07
N LYS A 90 -14.93 -21.55 -2.77
CA LYS A 90 -15.12 -20.42 -1.85
C LYS A 90 -13.81 -19.62 -1.69
N ILE A 91 -12.67 -20.29 -1.64
CA ILE A 91 -11.34 -19.65 -1.59
C ILE A 91 -11.09 -18.90 -2.89
N LEU A 92 -11.37 -19.50 -4.05
CA LEU A 92 -11.25 -18.83 -5.34
C LEU A 92 -12.11 -17.56 -5.42
N ILE A 93 -13.38 -17.63 -5.02
CA ILE A 93 -14.27 -16.47 -4.97
C ILE A 93 -13.69 -15.39 -4.06
N LEU A 94 -13.19 -15.77 -2.87
CA LEU A 94 -12.56 -14.82 -1.95
C LEU A 94 -11.36 -14.11 -2.57
N PHE A 95 -10.45 -14.85 -3.23
CA PHE A 95 -9.30 -14.24 -3.91
C PHE A 95 -9.71 -13.33 -5.06
N LEU A 96 -10.71 -13.71 -5.86
CA LEU A 96 -11.22 -12.86 -6.93
C LEU A 96 -11.82 -11.57 -6.37
N LEU A 97 -12.60 -11.65 -5.28
CA LEU A 97 -13.17 -10.47 -4.62
C LEU A 97 -12.08 -9.56 -4.04
N ILE A 98 -11.08 -10.13 -3.32
CA ILE A 98 -9.94 -9.37 -2.80
C ILE A 98 -9.21 -8.68 -3.95
N TYR A 99 -8.95 -9.39 -5.06
CA TYR A 99 -8.29 -8.83 -6.22
C TYR A 99 -9.07 -7.66 -6.83
N ILE A 100 -10.38 -7.82 -7.02
CA ILE A 100 -11.25 -6.78 -7.58
C ILE A 100 -11.31 -5.57 -6.66
N VAL A 101 -11.56 -5.78 -5.36
CA VAL A 101 -11.62 -4.69 -4.38
C VAL A 101 -10.28 -3.96 -4.29
N PHE A 102 -9.18 -4.70 -4.15
CA PHE A 102 -7.84 -4.11 -4.09
C PHE A 102 -7.54 -3.25 -5.32
N ASN A 103 -7.78 -3.78 -6.53
CA ASN A 103 -7.51 -3.02 -7.75
C ASN A 103 -8.45 -1.81 -7.90
N SER A 104 -9.73 -1.96 -7.57
CA SER A 104 -10.70 -0.86 -7.66
C SER A 104 -10.38 0.31 -6.72
N PHE A 105 -9.78 0.04 -5.55
CA PHE A 105 -9.46 1.06 -4.55
C PHE A 105 -8.01 1.55 -4.59
N TRP A 106 -7.08 0.73 -5.09
CA TRP A 106 -5.66 1.08 -5.05
C TRP A 106 -4.84 0.49 -6.20
N GLY A 107 -4.97 -0.83 -6.46
CA GLY A 107 -4.04 -1.63 -7.25
C GLY A 107 -3.80 -1.12 -8.67
N ILE A 108 -4.80 -0.50 -9.30
CA ILE A 108 -4.67 0.09 -10.64
C ILE A 108 -3.55 1.14 -10.68
N ASN A 109 -3.30 1.89 -9.58
CA ASN A 109 -2.20 2.87 -9.50
C ASN A 109 -0.80 2.28 -9.73
N TYR A 110 -0.60 0.97 -9.55
CA TYR A 110 0.69 0.34 -9.86
C TYR A 110 1.02 0.34 -11.35
N ASN A 111 0.03 0.56 -12.19
CA ASN A 111 0.18 0.59 -13.65
C ASN A 111 0.22 2.03 -14.21
N ARG A 112 0.29 3.06 -13.34
CA ARG A 112 0.43 4.46 -13.76
C ARG A 112 1.85 4.77 -14.19
N LYS A 113 2.03 5.87 -14.89
CA LYS A 113 3.37 6.41 -15.16
C LYS A 113 4.10 6.74 -13.87
N GLY A 114 5.38 6.41 -13.83
CA GLY A 114 6.21 6.61 -12.64
C GLY A 114 6.48 8.08 -12.31
N ILE A 115 7.13 8.32 -11.16
CA ILE A 115 7.49 9.67 -10.69
C ILE A 115 8.37 10.43 -11.69
N ALA A 116 9.16 9.72 -12.49
CA ALA A 116 9.98 10.34 -13.55
C ALA A 116 9.13 11.08 -14.59
N TYR A 117 7.96 10.54 -14.93
CA TYR A 117 7.01 11.20 -15.82
C TYR A 117 6.46 12.50 -15.21
N GLN A 118 6.11 12.46 -13.91
CA GLN A 118 5.59 13.63 -13.18
C GLN A 118 6.63 14.75 -13.03
N LEU A 119 7.91 14.37 -12.95
CA LEU A 119 9.05 15.30 -12.81
C LEU A 119 9.74 15.60 -14.15
N GLU A 120 9.19 15.10 -15.28
CA GLU A 120 9.76 15.29 -16.63
C GLU A 120 11.23 14.85 -16.72
N LEU A 121 11.63 13.84 -15.94
CA LEU A 121 12.99 13.34 -15.92
C LEU A 121 13.25 12.38 -17.08
N LYS A 122 14.40 12.54 -17.73
CA LYS A 122 14.89 11.55 -18.68
C LYS A 122 15.39 10.32 -17.91
N MET A 123 14.85 9.17 -18.28
CA MET A 123 15.26 7.87 -17.71
C MET A 123 16.32 7.23 -18.61
N ASP A 124 17.56 7.71 -18.51
CA ASP A 124 18.69 7.12 -19.21
C ASP A 124 19.24 5.90 -18.42
N LYS A 125 19.94 5.02 -19.12
CA LYS A 125 20.63 3.91 -18.46
C LYS A 125 21.80 4.47 -17.67
N TYR A 126 21.91 4.09 -16.42
CA TYR A 126 23.04 4.45 -15.55
C TYR A 126 24.16 3.40 -15.63
N THR A 127 25.36 3.83 -15.38
CA THR A 127 26.55 2.97 -15.28
C THR A 127 26.78 2.51 -13.83
N PRO A 128 27.52 1.41 -13.60
CA PRO A 128 27.93 1.01 -12.25
C PRO A 128 28.71 2.09 -11.50
N GLU A 129 29.51 2.89 -12.21
CA GLU A 129 30.30 4.00 -11.64
C GLU A 129 29.38 5.13 -11.14
N GLU A 130 28.35 5.51 -11.91
CA GLU A 130 27.37 6.52 -11.49
C GLU A 130 26.61 6.06 -10.24
N LEU A 131 26.19 4.78 -10.20
CA LEU A 131 25.55 4.19 -9.03
C LEU A 131 26.48 4.20 -7.80
N LYS A 132 27.76 3.88 -7.98
CA LYS A 132 28.77 3.93 -6.91
C LYS A 132 28.95 5.35 -6.39
N ASN A 133 29.01 6.34 -7.29
CA ASN A 133 29.16 7.74 -6.92
C ASN A 133 27.96 8.26 -6.13
N ILE A 134 26.74 7.94 -6.55
CA ILE A 134 25.50 8.29 -5.82
C ILE A 134 25.51 7.65 -4.43
N ASN A 135 25.89 6.36 -4.32
CA ASN A 135 25.98 5.68 -3.04
C ASN A 135 27.01 6.35 -2.11
N ALA A 136 28.18 6.78 -2.62
CA ALA A 136 29.18 7.48 -1.83
C ALA A 136 28.61 8.80 -1.28
N VAL A 137 27.96 9.61 -2.11
CA VAL A 137 27.31 10.86 -1.70
C VAL A 137 26.23 10.63 -0.65
N LEU A 138 25.40 9.59 -0.81
CA LEU A 138 24.35 9.25 0.16
C LEU A 138 24.95 8.82 1.51
N ILE A 139 26.00 7.99 1.49
CA ILE A 139 26.69 7.55 2.72
C ILE A 139 27.29 8.75 3.46
N GLU A 140 27.96 9.65 2.74
CA GLU A 140 28.51 10.88 3.33
C GLU A 140 27.42 11.74 3.97
N LYS A 141 26.30 11.95 3.26
CA LYS A 141 25.18 12.73 3.75
C LYS A 141 24.52 12.11 4.98
N VAL A 142 24.35 10.78 5.00
CA VAL A 142 23.82 10.06 6.17
C VAL A 142 24.76 10.21 7.36
N ASN A 143 26.07 10.02 7.16
CA ASN A 143 27.05 10.10 8.23
C ASN A 143 27.16 11.53 8.79
N SER A 144 27.23 12.56 7.94
CA SER A 144 27.26 13.95 8.36
C SER A 144 26.01 14.37 9.12
N THR A 145 24.84 13.96 8.65
CA THR A 145 23.56 14.21 9.34
C THR A 145 23.53 13.54 10.71
N LYS A 146 23.95 12.27 10.79
CA LYS A 146 24.04 11.56 12.07
C LYS A 146 24.97 12.24 13.04
N GLN A 147 26.13 12.64 12.57
CA GLN A 147 27.12 13.36 13.39
C GLN A 147 26.58 14.71 13.90
N TYR A 148 25.87 15.46 13.04
CA TYR A 148 25.18 16.68 13.44
C TYR A 148 24.14 16.41 14.55
N LEU A 149 23.32 15.39 14.44
CA LEU A 149 22.30 15.02 15.44
C LEU A 149 22.97 14.65 16.80
N VAL A 150 24.05 13.88 16.75
CA VAL A 150 24.79 13.46 17.96
C VAL A 150 25.46 14.67 18.64
N ASN A 151 26.17 15.52 17.89
CA ASN A 151 26.87 16.67 18.41
C ASN A 151 25.90 17.71 19.03
N ASN A 152 24.74 17.89 18.42
CA ASN A 152 23.73 18.82 18.94
C ASN A 152 22.78 18.18 19.97
N LYS A 153 23.02 16.93 20.38
CA LYS A 153 22.16 16.19 21.32
C LYS A 153 20.68 16.27 20.93
N THR A 154 20.36 16.20 19.62
CA THR A 154 19.01 16.36 19.12
C THR A 154 18.17 15.17 19.56
N ALA A 155 17.16 15.43 20.38
CA ALA A 155 16.22 14.39 20.81
C ALA A 155 15.37 13.88 19.62
N PRO A 156 15.03 12.59 19.58
CA PRO A 156 14.09 12.07 18.60
C PRO A 156 12.74 12.77 18.72
N LEU A 157 12.14 13.09 17.58
CA LEU A 157 10.79 13.64 17.57
C LEU A 157 9.78 12.58 18.04
N SER A 158 8.79 13.02 18.81
CA SER A 158 7.62 12.19 19.06
C SER A 158 6.85 11.92 17.76
N THR A 159 6.08 10.82 17.72
CA THR A 159 5.24 10.48 16.55
C THR A 159 4.31 11.64 16.15
N LYS A 160 3.76 12.35 17.13
CA LYS A 160 2.88 13.50 16.90
C LYS A 160 3.62 14.66 16.23
N GLU A 161 4.80 15.02 16.72
CA GLU A 161 5.64 16.07 16.13
C GLU A 161 6.11 15.69 14.73
N LEU A 162 6.47 14.42 14.52
CA LEU A 162 6.83 13.90 13.21
C LEU A 162 5.67 14.06 12.22
N PHE A 163 4.45 13.69 12.60
CA PHE A 163 3.27 13.83 11.74
C PHE A 163 2.98 15.30 11.40
N ILE A 164 3.09 16.21 12.36
CA ILE A 164 2.94 17.65 12.11
C ILE A 164 3.98 18.14 11.10
N LYS A 165 5.25 17.76 11.27
CA LYS A 165 6.32 18.14 10.32
C LYS A 165 6.10 17.59 8.93
N VAL A 166 5.64 16.33 8.81
CA VAL A 166 5.31 15.74 7.52
C VAL A 166 4.19 16.53 6.83
N GLN A 167 3.14 16.90 7.56
CA GLN A 167 2.03 17.71 7.02
C GLN A 167 2.52 19.07 6.53
N GLN A 168 3.35 19.75 7.32
CA GLN A 168 3.97 21.03 6.95
C GLN A 168 4.85 20.91 5.70
N SER A 169 5.62 19.82 5.60
CA SER A 169 6.46 19.55 4.43
C SER A 169 5.66 19.35 3.17
N TYR A 170 4.56 18.59 3.23
CA TYR A 170 3.65 18.45 2.09
C TYR A 170 3.04 19.78 1.66
N ALA A 171 2.61 20.61 2.62
CA ALA A 171 2.06 21.94 2.33
C ALA A 171 3.10 22.86 1.67
N ALA A 172 4.35 22.81 2.11
CA ALA A 172 5.42 23.61 1.54
C ALA A 172 5.80 23.18 0.13
N VAL A 173 5.84 21.87 -0.13
CA VAL A 173 6.25 21.32 -1.43
C VAL A 173 5.12 21.41 -2.47
N ASN A 174 3.86 21.46 -2.05
CA ASN A 174 2.69 21.54 -2.94
C ASN A 174 2.72 22.74 -3.89
N SER A 175 3.32 23.86 -3.48
CA SER A 175 3.46 25.04 -4.33
C SER A 175 4.34 24.82 -5.55
N SER A 176 5.38 23.99 -5.41
CA SER A 176 6.32 23.64 -6.48
C SER A 176 5.91 22.37 -7.24
N TYR A 177 5.19 21.47 -6.59
CA TYR A 177 4.78 20.18 -7.14
C TYR A 177 3.30 19.90 -6.85
N PRO A 178 2.37 20.44 -7.67
CA PRO A 178 0.92 20.33 -7.44
C PRO A 178 0.39 18.90 -7.35
N PHE A 179 1.08 17.93 -7.97
CA PHE A 179 0.71 16.52 -7.89
C PHE A 179 0.93 15.91 -6.49
N LEU A 180 1.67 16.59 -5.59
CA LEU A 180 1.85 16.22 -4.18
C LEU A 180 0.77 16.85 -3.28
N ASN A 181 -0.29 17.41 -3.84
CA ASN A 181 -1.38 18.00 -3.06
C ASN A 181 -2.04 16.93 -2.17
N TYR A 182 -1.89 17.12 -0.83
CA TYR A 182 -2.41 16.22 0.16
C TYR A 182 -3.53 16.90 0.95
N GLN A 183 -4.75 16.87 0.40
CA GLN A 183 -5.94 17.40 1.07
C GLN A 183 -6.48 16.41 2.10
N HIS A 184 -7.15 16.93 3.15
CA HIS A 184 -7.71 16.12 4.25
C HIS A 184 -6.70 15.13 4.81
N GLN A 185 -5.57 15.67 5.27
CA GLN A 185 -4.44 14.89 5.75
C GLN A 185 -4.83 13.96 6.90
N SER A 186 -4.53 12.68 6.76
CA SER A 186 -4.77 11.65 7.77
C SER A 186 -3.54 10.77 7.91
N LEU A 187 -2.68 11.11 8.88
CA LEU A 187 -1.52 10.31 9.25
C LEU A 187 -1.84 9.55 10.52
N LYS A 188 -1.62 8.24 10.51
CA LYS A 188 -1.97 7.35 11.63
C LYS A 188 -0.79 6.46 11.97
N PRO A 189 -0.53 6.19 13.26
CA PRO A 189 0.46 5.20 13.63
C PRO A 189 -0.01 3.80 13.22
N SER A 190 0.92 2.98 12.72
CA SER A 190 0.63 1.58 12.45
C SER A 190 0.49 0.78 13.75
N LEU A 191 -0.52 -0.09 13.81
CA LEU A 191 -0.69 -1.05 14.91
C LEU A 191 0.37 -2.17 14.85
N TRP A 192 0.87 -2.49 13.66
CA TRP A 192 1.79 -3.59 13.39
C TRP A 192 3.23 -3.12 13.10
N GLY A 193 3.51 -1.81 13.22
CA GLY A 193 4.82 -1.24 12.89
C GLY A 193 5.99 -1.89 13.64
N TRP A 194 5.76 -2.33 14.89
CA TRP A 194 6.74 -3.03 15.69
C TRP A 194 7.18 -4.39 15.09
N LEU A 195 6.28 -5.06 14.35
CA LEU A 195 6.61 -6.31 13.64
C LEU A 195 7.62 -6.09 12.52
N GLY A 196 7.68 -4.89 11.93
CA GLY A 196 8.62 -4.57 10.85
C GLY A 196 10.06 -4.86 11.23
N ASN A 197 10.45 -4.59 12.47
CA ASN A 197 11.79 -4.84 12.99
C ASN A 197 12.18 -6.34 12.98
N TYR A 198 11.21 -7.24 13.11
CA TYR A 198 11.44 -8.70 13.12
C TYR A 198 11.35 -9.31 11.73
N VAL A 199 10.57 -8.73 10.82
CA VAL A 199 10.31 -9.30 9.48
C VAL A 199 11.14 -8.60 8.40
N GLY A 200 11.91 -7.56 8.76
CA GLY A 200 12.79 -6.83 7.83
C GLY A 200 12.05 -5.81 6.95
N PHE A 201 10.85 -5.38 7.32
CA PHE A 201 10.18 -4.27 6.66
C PHE A 201 10.71 -2.94 7.19
N LEU A 202 11.19 -2.07 6.28
CA LEU A 202 11.57 -0.70 6.60
C LEU A 202 10.37 0.24 6.72
N GLY A 203 9.27 -0.13 6.12
CA GLY A 203 8.01 0.60 6.15
C GLY A 203 6.96 -0.02 5.23
N TYR A 204 5.72 0.33 5.43
CA TYR A 204 4.63 0.00 4.52
C TYR A 204 3.62 1.15 4.48
N TYR A 205 2.92 1.25 3.37
CA TYR A 205 1.87 2.24 3.18
C TYR A 205 0.51 1.53 3.21
N ASN A 206 -0.39 2.08 4.01
CA ASN A 206 -1.77 1.65 4.05
C ASN A 206 -2.65 2.82 3.57
N PRO A 207 -3.39 2.68 2.47
CA PRO A 207 -4.21 3.75 1.92
C PRO A 207 -5.47 4.08 2.73
N PHE A 208 -5.82 3.27 3.76
CA PHE A 208 -7.07 3.39 4.55
C PHE A 208 -6.85 3.76 6.01
#